data_7e6c465e8192fcd7b209c369e19b73e9
#
_entry.id   7e6c465e8192fcd7b209c369e19b73e9
#
_cell.length_a   1.000
_cell.length_b   1.000
_cell.length_c   1.000
_cell.angle_alpha   90.00
_cell.angle_beta   90.00
_cell.angle_gamma   90.00
#
_symmetry.space_group_name_H-M   'P 1'
#
loop_
_entity.id
_entity.type
_entity.pdbx_description
1 polymer ?
#
loop_
_entity_poly.entity_id
_entity_poly.type
_entity_poly.pdbx_seq_one_letter_code
_entity_poly.pdbx_strand_id
1 'polypeptide(L)'
;VQDASGYVGRPLPIALQAKLFGEYGSRVCFKPEAVPIGPRLSELHAATGGKARVFEGTGGIALVDSHRRGVSGTMPGADLIDAIVALWRALQAGDAAEADRIWLPLAALVSLQHSLDAFLAIEKYLLVKQGVFANAVVRGPVGYELDEPTRREVDRLFAMLCAAVADSKYAPSTGR
;
A
#
# COMPACT_ATOMS: atom_id res chain seq x y z
N VAL A 1 0.83 4.59 -15.20
CA VAL A 1 1.81 3.52 -15.50
C VAL A 1 2.09 2.76 -14.23
N GLN A 2 1.80 1.46 -14.20
CA GLN A 2 2.11 0.58 -13.08
C GLN A 2 3.39 -0.22 -13.39
N ASP A 3 4.35 -0.17 -12.48
CA ASP A 3 5.60 -0.91 -12.57
C ASP A 3 5.56 -2.06 -11.54
N ALA A 4 4.96 -3.17 -11.95
CA ALA A 4 4.65 -4.32 -11.11
C ALA A 4 5.41 -5.58 -11.58
N SER A 5 6.72 -5.63 -11.32
CA SER A 5 7.58 -6.74 -11.76
C SER A 5 7.15 -8.11 -11.20
N GLY A 6 6.46 -8.14 -10.07
CA GLY A 6 5.88 -9.36 -9.51
C GLY A 6 4.82 -10.02 -10.42
N TYR A 7 4.20 -9.27 -11.32
CA TYR A 7 3.19 -9.77 -12.27
C TYR A 7 3.74 -9.98 -13.67
N VAL A 8 4.71 -9.16 -14.10
CA VAL A 8 5.21 -9.16 -15.49
C VAL A 8 6.65 -9.67 -15.62
N GLY A 9 7.26 -10.09 -14.54
CA GLY A 9 8.56 -10.75 -14.49
C GLY A 9 9.79 -9.83 -14.49
N ARG A 10 9.67 -8.54 -14.85
CA ARG A 10 10.78 -7.57 -14.81
C ARG A 10 10.29 -6.14 -14.60
N PRO A 11 11.11 -5.29 -13.93
CA PRO A 11 10.79 -3.88 -13.77
C PRO A 11 10.81 -3.11 -15.10
N LEU A 12 9.96 -2.08 -15.20
CA LEU A 12 10.06 -1.10 -16.27
C LEU A 12 11.33 -0.26 -16.11
N PRO A 13 12.14 -0.07 -17.16
CA PRO A 13 13.29 0.82 -17.09
C PRO A 13 12.89 2.24 -16.69
N ILE A 14 13.63 2.85 -15.78
CA ILE A 14 13.38 4.25 -15.36
C ILE A 14 13.47 5.21 -16.55
N ALA A 15 14.43 4.99 -17.47
CA ALA A 15 14.54 5.80 -18.69
C ALA A 15 13.25 5.78 -19.55
N LEU A 16 12.56 4.63 -19.63
CA LEU A 16 11.25 4.54 -20.32
C LEU A 16 10.17 5.32 -19.58
N GLN A 17 10.12 5.22 -18.25
CA GLN A 17 9.15 5.99 -17.45
C GLN A 17 9.40 7.49 -17.58
N ALA A 18 10.66 7.94 -17.53
CA ALA A 18 11.04 9.33 -17.75
C ALA A 18 10.70 9.82 -19.17
N LYS A 19 10.89 8.99 -20.20
CA LYS A 19 10.48 9.29 -21.58
C LYS A 19 8.96 9.49 -21.67
N LEU A 20 8.16 8.59 -21.10
CA LEU A 20 6.71 8.72 -21.06
C LEU A 20 6.28 10.01 -20.36
N PHE A 21 6.93 10.35 -19.25
CA PHE A 21 6.65 11.61 -18.57
C PHE A 21 7.04 12.83 -19.43
N GLY A 22 8.17 12.80 -20.13
CA GLY A 22 8.60 13.86 -21.04
C GLY A 22 7.62 14.08 -22.21
N GLU A 23 7.02 13.00 -22.72
CA GLU A 23 6.08 13.05 -23.85
C GLU A 23 4.66 13.47 -23.42
N TYR A 24 4.17 12.95 -22.29
CA TYR A 24 2.78 13.13 -21.88
C TYR A 24 2.59 14.06 -20.68
N GLY A 25 3.66 14.45 -19.99
CA GLY A 25 3.65 15.38 -18.87
C GLY A 25 2.76 14.89 -17.71
N SER A 26 1.99 15.82 -17.15
CA SER A 26 1.10 15.58 -16.00
C SER A 26 -0.08 14.64 -16.28
N ARG A 27 -0.29 14.24 -17.54
CA ARG A 27 -1.30 13.22 -17.89
C ARG A 27 -0.88 11.81 -17.49
N VAL A 28 0.40 11.61 -17.16
CA VAL A 28 0.93 10.32 -16.72
C VAL A 28 1.22 10.38 -15.22
N CYS A 29 0.68 9.39 -14.50
CA CYS A 29 1.03 9.09 -13.12
C CYS A 29 1.70 7.72 -13.04
N PHE A 30 2.50 7.49 -12.01
CA PHE A 30 3.24 6.24 -11.84
C PHE A 30 2.82 5.55 -10.55
N LYS A 31 2.69 4.22 -10.60
CA LYS A 31 2.47 3.34 -9.45
C LYS A 31 3.58 2.30 -9.41
N PRO A 32 4.70 2.58 -8.70
CA PRO A 32 5.81 1.65 -8.56
C PRO A 32 5.50 0.57 -7.53
N GLU A 33 5.74 -0.69 -7.91
CA GLU A 33 5.70 -1.86 -7.06
C GLU A 33 6.95 -2.74 -7.25
N ALA A 34 7.83 -2.37 -8.20
CA ALA A 34 9.05 -3.09 -8.47
C ALA A 34 10.11 -2.81 -7.40
N VAL A 35 10.70 -3.88 -6.86
CA VAL A 35 11.78 -3.78 -5.87
C VAL A 35 13.14 -3.52 -6.53
N PRO A 36 14.05 -2.80 -5.83
CA PRO A 36 13.90 -2.14 -4.54
C PRO A 36 13.11 -0.82 -4.65
N ILE A 37 12.03 -0.67 -3.89
CA ILE A 37 11.09 0.47 -4.04
C ILE A 37 11.79 1.82 -3.86
N GLY A 38 12.44 2.04 -2.71
CA GLY A 38 13.03 3.34 -2.36
C GLY A 38 14.05 3.84 -3.39
N PRO A 39 15.11 3.06 -3.76
CA PRO A 39 16.06 3.47 -4.79
C PRO A 39 15.40 3.81 -6.12
N ARG A 40 14.43 3.00 -6.59
CA ARG A 40 13.73 3.24 -7.85
C ARG A 40 12.85 4.51 -7.81
N LEU A 41 12.24 4.81 -6.67
CA LEU A 41 11.55 6.09 -6.46
C LEU A 41 12.50 7.28 -6.59
N SER A 42 13.66 7.21 -5.97
CA SER A 42 14.68 8.28 -6.06
C SER A 42 15.20 8.46 -7.49
N GLU A 43 15.44 7.36 -8.22
CA GLU A 43 15.85 7.41 -9.63
C GLU A 43 14.77 8.04 -10.51
N LEU A 44 13.49 7.65 -10.34
CA LEU A 44 12.37 8.22 -11.09
C LEU A 44 12.20 9.70 -10.77
N HIS A 45 12.30 10.07 -9.50
CA HIS A 45 12.23 11.46 -9.06
C HIS A 45 13.33 12.30 -9.74
N ALA A 46 14.58 11.84 -9.69
CA ALA A 46 15.70 12.51 -10.35
C ALA A 46 15.50 12.60 -11.87
N ALA A 47 15.12 11.50 -12.53
CA ALA A 47 14.94 11.43 -13.98
C ALA A 47 13.78 12.31 -14.51
N THR A 48 12.84 12.70 -13.64
CA THR A 48 11.69 13.56 -14.01
C THR A 48 11.79 14.96 -13.41
N GLY A 49 12.93 15.31 -12.81
CA GLY A 49 13.13 16.60 -12.15
C GLY A 49 12.14 16.86 -11.01
N GLY A 50 11.71 15.82 -10.32
CA GLY A 50 10.76 15.90 -9.20
C GLY A 50 9.31 16.22 -9.59
N LYS A 51 8.98 16.22 -10.88
CA LYS A 51 7.68 16.69 -11.38
C LYS A 51 6.66 15.57 -11.62
N ALA A 52 7.10 14.32 -11.68
CA ALA A 52 6.21 13.19 -11.88
C ALA A 52 5.34 12.94 -10.64
N ARG A 53 4.05 12.72 -10.86
CA ARG A 53 3.14 12.28 -9.79
C ARG A 53 3.28 10.78 -9.61
N VAL A 54 3.70 10.37 -8.42
CA VAL A 54 3.96 8.97 -8.07
C VAL A 54 3.05 8.57 -6.91
N PHE A 55 2.36 7.44 -7.07
CA PHE A 55 1.50 6.84 -6.06
C PHE A 55 2.10 5.51 -5.63
N GLU A 56 2.49 5.41 -4.38
CA GLU A 56 3.05 4.19 -3.80
C GLU A 56 2.06 3.03 -3.94
N GLY A 57 2.53 1.84 -4.31
CA GLY A 57 1.69 0.69 -4.67
C GLY A 57 1.92 -0.57 -3.83
N THR A 58 2.64 -0.49 -2.70
CA THR A 58 3.00 -1.67 -1.90
C THR A 58 2.04 -1.97 -0.73
N GLY A 59 0.80 -1.47 -0.80
CA GLY A 59 -0.18 -1.67 0.28
C GLY A 59 0.11 -0.89 1.56
N GLY A 60 1.10 0.02 1.53
CA GLY A 60 1.50 0.82 2.68
C GLY A 60 2.76 0.33 3.39
N ILE A 61 3.29 -0.86 3.06
CA ILE A 61 4.49 -1.38 3.74
C ILE A 61 5.71 -0.46 3.53
N ALA A 62 5.85 0.17 2.37
CA ALA A 62 6.92 1.12 2.07
C ALA A 62 6.50 2.59 2.24
N LEU A 63 5.29 2.89 2.70
CA LEU A 63 4.69 4.22 2.61
C LEU A 63 5.47 5.30 3.38
N VAL A 64 6.01 4.98 4.55
CA VAL A 64 6.78 5.95 5.36
C VAL A 64 8.05 6.40 4.64
N ASP A 65 8.84 5.46 4.09
CA ASP A 65 10.03 5.79 3.30
C ASP A 65 9.65 6.47 1.98
N SER A 66 8.61 6.00 1.31
CA SER A 66 8.13 6.56 0.05
C SER A 66 7.66 8.01 0.22
N HIS A 67 6.97 8.32 1.32
CA HIS A 67 6.55 9.69 1.64
C HIS A 67 7.76 10.62 1.80
N ARG A 68 8.81 10.17 2.50
CA ARG A 68 10.08 10.92 2.65
C ARG A 68 10.77 11.19 1.31
N ARG A 69 10.51 10.35 0.30
CA ARG A 69 11.03 10.50 -1.08
C ARG A 69 10.09 11.28 -2.00
N GLY A 70 9.01 11.87 -1.49
CA GLY A 70 8.16 12.80 -2.21
C GLY A 70 7.07 12.16 -3.07
N VAL A 71 6.53 10.98 -2.70
CA VAL A 71 5.35 10.45 -3.39
C VAL A 71 4.13 11.36 -3.21
N SER A 72 3.26 11.40 -4.21
CA SER A 72 2.05 12.22 -4.21
C SER A 72 0.87 11.57 -3.48
N GLY A 73 0.97 10.29 -3.16
CA GLY A 73 -0.08 9.52 -2.52
C GLY A 73 0.25 8.03 -2.54
N THR A 74 -0.76 7.19 -2.24
CA THR A 74 -0.68 5.74 -2.30
C THR A 74 -1.95 5.13 -2.89
N MET A 75 -1.84 3.91 -3.42
CA MET A 75 -2.96 3.11 -3.93
C MET A 75 -2.98 1.76 -3.22
N PRO A 76 -3.55 1.68 -2.00
CA PRO A 76 -3.62 0.45 -1.21
C PRO A 76 -4.77 -0.47 -1.65
N GLY A 77 -4.84 -1.65 -1.03
CA GLY A 77 -6.06 -2.44 -0.97
C GLY A 77 -7.18 -1.73 -0.18
N ALA A 78 -8.41 -2.17 -0.36
CA ALA A 78 -9.56 -1.56 0.28
C ALA A 78 -9.72 -1.93 1.77
N ASP A 79 -9.13 -3.06 2.16
CA ASP A 79 -9.23 -3.65 3.50
C ASP A 79 -8.61 -2.78 4.61
N LEU A 80 -7.59 -1.97 4.30
CA LEU A 80 -6.84 -1.16 5.26
C LEU A 80 -6.96 0.34 5.02
N ILE A 81 -7.96 0.79 4.27
CA ILE A 81 -8.04 2.18 3.81
C ILE A 81 -8.09 3.20 4.95
N ASP A 82 -8.80 2.90 6.05
CA ASP A 82 -8.89 3.81 7.19
C ASP A 82 -7.53 4.01 7.88
N ALA A 83 -6.76 2.94 8.00
CA ALA A 83 -5.40 2.99 8.55
C ALA A 83 -4.45 3.75 7.62
N ILE A 84 -4.54 3.54 6.33
CA ILE A 84 -3.76 4.27 5.32
C ILE A 84 -4.08 5.77 5.35
N VAL A 85 -5.34 6.14 5.47
CA VAL A 85 -5.76 7.56 5.57
C VAL A 85 -5.20 8.19 6.85
N ALA A 86 -5.30 7.51 7.99
CA ALA A 86 -4.74 7.99 9.26
C ALA A 86 -3.21 8.16 9.17
N LEU A 87 -2.51 7.14 8.65
CA LEU A 87 -1.07 7.17 8.42
C LEU A 87 -0.66 8.32 7.49
N TRP A 88 -1.34 8.48 6.35
CA TRP A 88 -1.06 9.56 5.41
C TRP A 88 -1.20 10.94 6.04
N ARG A 89 -2.26 11.17 6.83
CA ARG A 89 -2.47 12.43 7.55
C ARG A 89 -1.37 12.69 8.59
N ALA A 90 -0.94 11.66 9.34
CA ALA A 90 0.15 11.76 10.29
C ALA A 90 1.48 12.13 9.59
N LEU A 91 1.78 11.49 8.45
CA LEU A 91 2.95 11.80 7.63
C LEU A 91 2.91 13.24 7.10
N GLN A 92 1.78 13.70 6.59
CA GLN A 92 1.62 15.07 6.11
C GLN A 92 1.76 16.12 7.24
N ALA A 93 1.36 15.77 8.46
CA ALA A 93 1.53 16.63 9.63
C ALA A 93 2.96 16.61 10.22
N GLY A 94 3.84 15.75 9.70
CA GLY A 94 5.19 15.56 10.25
C GLY A 94 5.21 14.85 11.61
N ASP A 95 4.13 14.19 12.01
CA ASP A 95 4.01 13.47 13.28
C ASP A 95 4.59 12.06 13.15
N ALA A 96 5.91 11.97 13.23
CA ALA A 96 6.63 10.73 13.01
C ALA A 96 6.28 9.64 14.03
N ALA A 97 6.07 10.00 15.30
CA ALA A 97 5.73 9.03 16.35
C ALA A 97 4.36 8.39 16.07
N GLU A 98 3.39 9.20 15.68
CA GLU A 98 2.06 8.73 15.36
C GLU A 98 2.05 7.92 14.04
N ALA A 99 2.81 8.37 13.05
CA ALA A 99 2.98 7.62 11.80
C ALA A 99 3.56 6.22 12.06
N ASP A 100 4.62 6.12 12.87
CA ASP A 100 5.25 4.84 13.20
C ASP A 100 4.30 3.94 14.02
N ARG A 101 3.51 4.50 14.92
CA ARG A 101 2.53 3.76 15.72
C ARG A 101 1.46 3.08 14.87
N ILE A 102 1.01 3.73 13.79
CA ILE A 102 0.05 3.17 12.84
C ILE A 102 0.74 2.25 11.85
N TRP A 103 1.90 2.67 11.33
CA TRP A 103 2.60 1.96 10.28
C TRP A 103 3.15 0.60 10.70
N LEU A 104 3.66 0.45 11.92
CA LEU A 104 4.26 -0.81 12.37
C LEU A 104 3.29 -2.01 12.31
N PRO A 105 2.08 -1.97 12.91
CA PRO A 105 1.12 -3.07 12.77
C PRO A 105 0.60 -3.21 11.34
N LEU A 106 0.45 -2.12 10.58
CA LEU A 106 0.07 -2.16 9.17
C LEU A 106 1.12 -2.89 8.34
N ALA A 107 2.40 -2.55 8.47
CA ALA A 107 3.48 -3.17 7.72
C ALA A 107 3.60 -4.67 8.07
N ALA A 108 3.45 -5.03 9.34
CA ALA A 108 3.42 -6.42 9.77
C ALA A 108 2.26 -7.20 9.12
N LEU A 109 1.06 -6.62 9.07
CA LEU A 109 -0.10 -7.25 8.43
C LEU A 109 0.09 -7.39 6.91
N VAL A 110 0.52 -6.33 6.23
CA VAL A 110 0.77 -6.34 4.77
C VAL A 110 1.88 -7.32 4.41
N SER A 111 2.86 -7.57 5.29
CA SER A 111 3.91 -8.57 5.03
C SER A 111 3.39 -9.99 4.85
N LEU A 112 2.21 -10.32 5.37
CA LEU A 112 1.54 -11.61 5.15
C LEU A 112 0.94 -11.71 3.73
N GLN A 113 0.72 -10.59 3.05
CA GLN A 113 0.19 -10.50 1.68
C GLN A 113 1.32 -10.66 0.63
N HIS A 114 2.14 -11.69 0.77
CA HIS A 114 3.40 -11.87 0.04
C HIS A 114 3.24 -12.28 -1.44
N SER A 115 2.04 -12.57 -1.89
CA SER A 115 1.69 -12.88 -3.29
C SER A 115 0.32 -12.31 -3.63
N LEU A 116 -0.04 -12.27 -4.93
CA LEU A 116 -1.37 -11.82 -5.34
C LEU A 116 -2.48 -12.67 -4.72
N ASP A 117 -2.31 -13.99 -4.68
CA ASP A 117 -3.32 -14.89 -4.10
C ASP A 117 -3.41 -14.73 -2.57
N ALA A 118 -2.28 -14.55 -1.88
CA ALA A 118 -2.27 -14.26 -0.45
C ALA A 118 -2.92 -12.90 -0.15
N PHE A 119 -2.62 -11.88 -0.95
CA PHE A 119 -3.27 -10.56 -0.87
C PHE A 119 -4.79 -10.69 -1.02
N LEU A 120 -5.27 -11.34 -2.09
CA LEU A 120 -6.71 -11.51 -2.33
C LEU A 120 -7.42 -12.28 -1.22
N ALA A 121 -6.78 -13.32 -0.67
CA ALA A 121 -7.34 -14.12 0.40
C ALA A 121 -7.48 -13.31 1.71
N ILE A 122 -6.43 -12.57 2.08
CA ILE A 122 -6.41 -11.77 3.31
C ILE A 122 -7.32 -10.54 3.17
N GLU A 123 -7.23 -9.81 2.03
CA GLU A 123 -8.09 -8.65 1.79
C GLU A 123 -9.57 -9.00 1.87
N LYS A 124 -9.99 -10.06 1.16
CA LYS A 124 -11.39 -10.49 1.20
C LYS A 124 -11.83 -10.98 2.58
N TYR A 125 -10.97 -11.68 3.30
CA TYR A 125 -11.22 -12.07 4.67
C TYR A 125 -11.48 -10.86 5.57
N LEU A 126 -10.63 -9.84 5.50
CA LEU A 126 -10.76 -8.61 6.26
C LEU A 126 -11.99 -7.79 5.85
N LEU A 127 -12.32 -7.73 4.55
CA LEU A 127 -13.51 -7.03 4.07
C LEU A 127 -14.82 -7.73 4.52
N VAL A 128 -14.83 -9.06 4.63
CA VAL A 128 -15.95 -9.79 5.27
C VAL A 128 -16.05 -9.46 6.74
N LYS A 129 -14.92 -9.45 7.45
CA LYS A 129 -14.87 -9.11 8.88
C LYS A 129 -15.35 -7.68 9.17
N GLN A 130 -15.11 -6.76 8.24
CA GLN A 130 -15.57 -5.37 8.29
C GLN A 130 -17.03 -5.20 7.82
N GLY A 131 -17.69 -6.26 7.38
CA GLY A 131 -19.08 -6.22 6.89
C GLY A 131 -19.23 -5.59 5.50
N VAL A 132 -18.14 -5.42 4.76
CA VAL A 132 -18.15 -4.87 3.39
C VAL A 132 -18.54 -5.95 2.37
N PHE A 133 -18.01 -7.16 2.53
CA PHE A 133 -18.33 -8.30 1.67
C PHE A 133 -19.17 -9.33 2.41
N ALA A 134 -20.10 -9.98 1.68
CA ALA A 134 -20.90 -11.07 2.21
C ALA A 134 -20.12 -12.40 2.36
N ASN A 135 -19.05 -12.58 1.59
CA ASN A 135 -18.20 -13.78 1.63
C ASN A 135 -16.80 -13.48 1.08
N ALA A 136 -15.85 -14.38 1.35
CA ALA A 136 -14.46 -14.25 0.94
C ALA A 136 -14.11 -15.10 -0.30
N VAL A 137 -15.08 -15.47 -1.14
CA VAL A 137 -14.85 -16.29 -2.32
C VAL A 137 -13.88 -15.61 -3.30
N VAL A 138 -12.83 -16.32 -3.69
CA VAL A 138 -11.86 -15.91 -4.71
C VAL A 138 -12.12 -16.72 -5.97
N ARG A 139 -12.12 -16.06 -7.13
CA ARG A 139 -12.26 -16.75 -8.41
C ARG A 139 -10.97 -17.54 -8.71
N GLY A 140 -11.13 -18.83 -9.01
CA GLY A 140 -10.01 -19.70 -9.35
C GLY A 140 -9.36 -19.41 -10.71
N PRO A 141 -8.18 -20.02 -10.96
CA PRO A 141 -7.46 -20.89 -10.03
C PRO A 141 -6.84 -20.12 -8.87
N VAL A 142 -6.74 -20.73 -7.68
CA VAL A 142 -6.21 -20.10 -6.44
C VAL A 142 -4.97 -20.87 -6.00
N GLY A 143 -3.87 -20.16 -5.85
CA GLY A 143 -2.58 -20.72 -5.42
C GLY A 143 -2.29 -20.56 -3.93
N TYR A 144 -3.22 -19.99 -3.14
CA TYR A 144 -3.04 -19.75 -1.72
C TYR A 144 -4.34 -19.99 -0.95
N GLU A 145 -4.22 -20.72 0.15
CA GLU A 145 -5.29 -20.93 1.13
C GLU A 145 -4.90 -20.29 2.46
N LEU A 146 -5.80 -19.47 3.01
CA LEU A 146 -5.60 -18.84 4.31
C LEU A 146 -5.88 -19.86 5.41
N ASP A 147 -4.84 -20.51 5.92
CA ASP A 147 -4.94 -21.49 6.99
C ASP A 147 -5.30 -20.86 8.34
N GLU A 148 -5.74 -21.68 9.27
CA GLU A 148 -6.20 -21.22 10.58
C GLU A 148 -5.11 -20.52 11.43
N PRO A 149 -3.84 -20.96 11.45
CA PRO A 149 -2.78 -20.23 12.14
C PRO A 149 -2.54 -18.83 11.55
N THR A 150 -2.49 -18.72 10.23
CA THR A 150 -2.31 -17.42 9.55
C THR A 150 -3.53 -16.51 9.77
N ARG A 151 -4.74 -17.06 9.76
CA ARG A 151 -5.97 -16.30 10.06
C ARG A 151 -5.92 -15.68 11.46
N ARG A 152 -5.51 -16.44 12.48
CA ARG A 152 -5.34 -15.91 13.84
C ARG A 152 -4.30 -14.79 13.90
N GLU A 153 -3.22 -14.90 13.15
CA GLU A 153 -2.20 -13.85 13.09
C GLU A 153 -2.71 -12.59 12.37
N VAL A 154 -3.44 -12.76 11.27
CA VAL A 154 -4.15 -11.66 10.59
C VAL A 154 -5.09 -10.96 11.57
N ASP A 155 -5.89 -11.71 12.32
CA ASP A 155 -6.82 -11.17 13.30
C ASP A 155 -6.12 -10.36 14.40
N ARG A 156 -5.01 -10.91 14.92
CA ARG A 156 -4.21 -10.24 15.95
C ARG A 156 -3.62 -8.92 15.45
N LEU A 157 -3.00 -8.93 14.27
CA LEU A 157 -2.39 -7.74 13.66
C LEU A 157 -3.45 -6.71 13.28
N PHE A 158 -4.57 -7.15 12.74
CA PHE A 158 -5.68 -6.26 12.40
C PHE A 158 -6.29 -5.60 13.64
N ALA A 159 -6.44 -6.34 14.75
CA ALA A 159 -6.91 -5.74 16.01
C ALA A 159 -5.93 -4.69 16.55
N MET A 160 -4.61 -4.95 16.49
CA MET A 160 -3.59 -3.97 16.86
C MET A 160 -3.67 -2.71 15.99
N LEU A 161 -3.85 -2.89 14.68
CA LEU A 161 -3.99 -1.78 13.73
C LEU A 161 -5.25 -0.97 14.00
N CYS A 162 -6.39 -1.62 14.21
CA CYS A 162 -7.65 -0.95 14.55
C CYS A 162 -7.53 -0.14 15.84
N ALA A 163 -6.88 -0.68 16.89
CA ALA A 163 -6.61 0.06 18.13
C ALA A 163 -5.73 1.30 17.86
N ALA A 164 -4.64 1.12 17.10
CA ALA A 164 -3.78 2.23 16.72
C ALA A 164 -4.54 3.34 15.96
N VAL A 165 -5.44 2.98 15.07
CA VAL A 165 -6.27 3.97 14.34
C VAL A 165 -7.31 4.62 15.24
N ALA A 166 -8.01 3.85 16.08
CA ALA A 166 -9.05 4.38 16.97
C ALA A 166 -8.53 5.43 17.95
N ASP A 167 -7.29 5.24 18.46
CA ASP A 167 -6.63 6.17 19.36
C ASP A 167 -5.97 7.35 18.63
N SER A 168 -6.03 7.38 17.29
CA SER A 168 -5.35 8.40 16.50
C SER A 168 -6.20 9.66 16.31
N LYS A 169 -5.58 10.83 16.56
CA LYS A 169 -6.18 12.12 16.18
C LYS A 169 -6.33 12.32 14.67
N TYR A 170 -5.73 11.45 13.87
CA TYR A 170 -5.78 11.44 12.41
C TYR A 170 -6.78 10.42 11.84
N ALA A 171 -7.49 9.68 12.69
CA ALA A 171 -8.51 8.75 12.25
C ALA A 171 -9.48 9.42 11.25
N PRO A 172 -9.93 8.72 10.20
CA PRO A 172 -10.99 9.25 9.36
C PRO A 172 -12.24 9.45 10.20
N SER A 173 -12.94 10.58 10.01
CA SER A 173 -14.24 10.78 10.62
C SER A 173 -15.18 9.69 10.11
N THR A 174 -15.62 8.83 11.01
CA THR A 174 -16.63 7.81 10.69
C THR A 174 -17.96 8.52 10.46
N GLY A 175 -18.22 8.92 9.22
CA GLY A 175 -19.56 9.22 8.77
C GLY A 175 -20.34 7.90 8.66
N ARG A 176 -20.82 7.40 9.77
CA ARG A 176 -21.87 6.36 9.81
C ARG A 176 -23.16 7.02 10.19
#